data_d1f8accf59cdc8b7141d479d5c2e165f
#
_entry.id   d1f8accf59cdc8b7141d479d5c2e165f
#
_cell.length_a   1.000
_cell.length_b   1.000
_cell.length_c   1.000
_cell.angle_alpha   90.00
_cell.angle_beta   90.00
_cell.angle_gamma   90.00
#
_symmetry.space_group_name_H-M   'P 1'
#
loop_
_entity.id
_entity.type
_entity.pdbx_description
1 polymer ?
#
loop_
_entity_poly.entity_id
_entity_poly.type
_entity_poly.pdbx_seq_one_letter_code
_entity_poly.pdbx_strand_id
1 'polypeptide(L)'
;MSRFLLLALTTLAASSAALSQPITVQERRLAEVERGRALAEARCAACHAVTANASSPNPESPGFEDIANRKGLTSATLRQYLRDAHNYPEAMQFKLDRGQVRDLSAYVVTLKRSGYKPAI
;
A
#
# COMPACT_ATOMS: atom_id res chain seq x y z
N MET A 1 -10.70 -35.60 67.59
CA MET A 1 -11.79 -35.34 66.65
C MET A 1 -11.33 -34.18 65.77
N SER A 2 -10.65 -34.47 64.62
CA SER A 2 -10.01 -33.47 63.78
C SER A 2 -10.78 -33.38 62.46
N ARG A 3 -11.39 -32.21 62.24
CA ARG A 3 -12.17 -31.94 61.01
C ARG A 3 -11.23 -31.33 59.96
N PHE A 4 -10.83 -32.14 58.96
CA PHE A 4 -10.13 -31.65 57.80
C PHE A 4 -11.11 -30.95 56.86
N LEU A 5 -10.93 -29.65 56.70
CA LEU A 5 -11.66 -28.80 55.73
C LEU A 5 -10.94 -28.85 54.39
N LEU A 6 -11.50 -29.59 53.43
CA LEU A 6 -11.01 -29.63 52.06
C LEU A 6 -11.50 -28.37 51.29
N LEU A 7 -10.59 -27.43 51.05
CA LEU A 7 -10.85 -26.30 50.15
C LEU A 7 -10.64 -26.81 48.69
N ALA A 8 -11.74 -26.92 47.95
CA ALA A 8 -11.71 -27.16 46.51
C ALA A 8 -11.40 -25.83 45.80
N LEU A 9 -10.20 -25.71 45.21
CA LEU A 9 -9.85 -24.62 44.31
C LEU A 9 -10.46 -24.92 42.94
N THR A 10 -11.55 -24.25 42.59
CA THR A 10 -12.07 -24.25 41.22
C THR A 10 -11.32 -23.23 40.37
N THR A 11 -10.39 -23.70 39.51
CA THR A 11 -9.72 -22.87 38.50
C THR A 11 -10.68 -22.57 37.36
N LEU A 12 -11.16 -21.33 37.27
CA LEU A 12 -11.92 -20.82 36.16
C LEU A 12 -10.95 -20.62 34.98
N ALA A 13 -10.96 -21.54 34.01
CA ALA A 13 -10.27 -21.35 32.73
C ALA A 13 -11.06 -20.34 31.88
N ALA A 14 -10.60 -19.08 31.87
CA ALA A 14 -11.11 -18.07 30.96
C ALA A 14 -10.64 -18.39 29.54
N SER A 15 -11.46 -19.04 28.73
CA SER A 15 -11.24 -19.21 27.29
C SER A 15 -11.40 -17.84 26.62
N SER A 16 -10.28 -17.19 26.31
CA SER A 16 -10.24 -15.98 25.50
C SER A 16 -10.57 -16.36 24.05
N ALA A 17 -11.84 -16.37 23.67
CA ALA A 17 -12.26 -16.39 22.29
C ALA A 17 -11.84 -15.06 21.66
N ALA A 18 -10.71 -15.06 20.93
CA ALA A 18 -10.33 -13.94 20.09
C ALA A 18 -11.37 -13.79 18.97
N LEU A 19 -12.33 -12.91 19.19
CA LEU A 19 -13.31 -12.51 18.18
C LEU A 19 -12.52 -11.84 17.04
N SER A 20 -12.33 -12.55 15.92
CA SER A 20 -11.79 -11.97 14.69
C SER A 20 -12.75 -10.88 14.21
N GLN A 21 -12.43 -9.62 14.53
CA GLN A 21 -13.19 -8.47 14.06
C GLN A 21 -13.11 -8.40 12.53
N PRO A 22 -14.22 -8.15 11.83
CA PRO A 22 -14.17 -7.95 10.39
C PRO A 22 -13.31 -6.72 10.08
N ILE A 23 -12.35 -6.88 9.15
CA ILE A 23 -11.48 -5.79 8.70
C ILE A 23 -12.34 -4.67 8.13
N THR A 24 -12.19 -3.46 8.66
CA THR A 24 -12.92 -2.28 8.20
C THR A 24 -12.47 -1.87 6.79
N VAL A 25 -13.29 -1.09 6.11
CA VAL A 25 -12.94 -0.50 4.79
C VAL A 25 -11.67 0.36 4.91
N GLN A 26 -11.53 1.10 6.00
CA GLN A 26 -10.36 1.95 6.25
C GLN A 26 -9.08 1.14 6.42
N GLU A 27 -9.11 0.10 7.24
CA GLU A 27 -7.94 -0.79 7.43
C GLU A 27 -7.52 -1.46 6.13
N ARG A 28 -8.49 -1.88 5.32
CA ARG A 28 -8.22 -2.45 3.99
C ARG A 28 -7.52 -1.46 3.09
N ARG A 29 -7.98 -0.20 3.06
CA ARG A 29 -7.33 0.86 2.26
C ARG A 29 -5.92 1.16 2.73
N LEU A 30 -5.67 1.24 4.03
CA LEU A 30 -4.34 1.44 4.58
C LEU A 30 -3.41 0.28 4.19
N ALA A 31 -3.89 -0.95 4.28
CA ALA A 31 -3.11 -2.12 3.86
C ALA A 31 -2.82 -2.12 2.33
N GLU A 32 -3.74 -1.66 1.49
CA GLU A 32 -3.51 -1.49 0.04
C GLU A 32 -2.41 -0.46 -0.23
N VAL A 33 -2.46 0.69 0.43
CA VAL A 33 -1.46 1.76 0.31
C VAL A 33 -0.08 1.25 0.73
N GLU A 34 0.02 0.56 1.85
CA GLU A 34 1.28 0.05 2.36
C GLU A 34 1.90 -1.01 1.44
N ARG A 35 1.09 -1.95 0.91
CA ARG A 35 1.57 -2.91 -0.09
C ARG A 35 1.99 -2.22 -1.38
N GLY A 36 1.26 -1.18 -1.80
CA GLY A 36 1.59 -0.37 -2.96
C GLY A 36 2.92 0.36 -2.79
N ARG A 37 3.18 0.91 -1.61
CA ARG A 37 4.46 1.54 -1.25
C ARG A 37 5.61 0.53 -1.33
N ALA A 38 5.47 -0.61 -0.67
CA ALA A 38 6.50 -1.64 -0.68
C ALA A 38 6.80 -2.16 -2.11
N LEU A 39 5.75 -2.31 -2.95
CA LEU A 39 5.91 -2.67 -4.35
C LEU A 39 6.66 -1.60 -5.14
N ALA A 40 6.34 -0.31 -4.94
CA ALA A 40 7.01 0.81 -5.57
C ALA A 40 8.51 0.85 -5.22
N GLU A 41 8.84 0.71 -3.94
CA GLU A 41 10.21 0.65 -3.45
C GLU A 41 10.99 -0.52 -4.06
N ALA A 42 10.37 -1.69 -4.14
CA ALA A 42 11.02 -2.89 -4.63
C ALA A 42 11.19 -2.94 -6.16
N ARG A 43 10.28 -2.32 -6.93
CA ARG A 43 10.24 -2.49 -8.38
C ARG A 43 10.41 -1.23 -9.21
N CYS A 44 10.18 -0.07 -8.64
CA CYS A 44 10.12 1.19 -9.38
C CYS A 44 11.23 2.15 -8.96
N ALA A 45 11.76 2.02 -7.74
CA ALA A 45 12.71 2.98 -7.16
C ALA A 45 14.06 3.02 -7.87
N ALA A 46 14.41 2.01 -8.66
CA ALA A 46 15.63 2.03 -9.47
C ALA A 46 15.62 3.15 -10.54
N CYS A 47 14.44 3.56 -11.01
CA CYS A 47 14.28 4.58 -12.04
C CYS A 47 13.44 5.78 -11.59
N HIS A 48 12.43 5.57 -10.76
CA HIS A 48 11.48 6.60 -10.34
C HIS A 48 11.74 7.06 -8.90
N ALA A 49 11.55 8.36 -8.64
CA ALA A 49 11.32 8.83 -7.28
C ALA A 49 9.96 8.30 -6.81
N VAL A 50 9.96 7.37 -5.89
CA VAL A 50 8.73 6.72 -5.42
C VAL A 50 8.11 7.40 -4.19
N THR A 51 8.82 8.35 -3.58
CA THR A 51 8.35 9.13 -2.43
C THR A 51 8.18 10.61 -2.78
N ALA A 52 7.46 11.35 -1.94
CA ALA A 52 7.32 12.80 -2.09
C ALA A 52 8.66 13.53 -1.91
N ASN A 53 8.80 14.68 -2.57
CA ASN A 53 9.98 15.56 -2.49
C ASN A 53 11.32 14.87 -2.86
N ALA A 54 11.29 13.84 -3.68
CA ALA A 54 12.47 13.14 -4.14
C ALA A 54 12.69 13.33 -5.65
N SER A 55 13.95 13.21 -6.09
CA SER A 55 14.32 13.20 -7.50
C SER A 55 14.47 11.78 -8.00
N SER A 56 14.01 11.52 -9.22
CA SER A 56 14.16 10.19 -9.85
C SER A 56 15.63 9.89 -10.13
N PRO A 57 16.12 8.68 -9.83
CA PRO A 57 17.48 8.25 -10.22
C PRO A 57 17.69 8.31 -11.73
N ASN A 58 16.69 7.96 -12.51
CA ASN A 58 16.69 8.19 -13.95
C ASN A 58 15.92 9.50 -14.25
N PRO A 59 16.58 10.55 -14.77
CA PRO A 59 15.93 11.84 -15.04
C PRO A 59 14.82 11.77 -16.10
N GLU A 60 14.82 10.76 -16.97
CA GLU A 60 13.75 10.53 -17.95
C GLU A 60 12.49 9.89 -17.31
N SER A 61 12.59 9.39 -16.10
CA SER A 61 11.49 8.74 -15.39
C SER A 61 10.79 9.74 -14.49
N PRO A 62 9.49 10.04 -14.69
CA PRO A 62 8.77 10.98 -13.85
C PRO A 62 8.66 10.45 -12.41
N GLY A 63 8.81 11.31 -11.42
CA GLY A 63 8.56 10.96 -10.02
C GLY A 63 7.09 10.57 -9.80
N PHE A 64 6.83 9.72 -8.85
CA PHE A 64 5.45 9.30 -8.50
C PHE A 64 4.61 10.48 -7.99
N GLU A 65 5.24 11.46 -7.36
CA GLU A 65 4.56 12.69 -6.96
C GLU A 65 4.14 13.52 -8.19
N ASP A 66 4.99 13.61 -9.22
CA ASP A 66 4.63 14.27 -10.49
C ASP A 66 3.46 13.54 -11.18
N ILE A 67 3.51 12.22 -11.21
CA ILE A 67 2.43 11.39 -11.75
C ILE A 67 1.13 11.64 -10.98
N ALA A 68 1.17 11.58 -9.64
CA ALA A 68 0.01 11.74 -8.77
C ALA A 68 -0.69 13.09 -8.99
N ASN A 69 0.07 14.14 -9.28
CA ASN A 69 -0.45 15.51 -9.43
C ASN A 69 -0.81 15.88 -10.87
N ARG A 70 -0.72 14.97 -11.84
CA ARG A 70 -1.20 15.21 -13.21
C ARG A 70 -2.69 15.50 -13.21
N LYS A 71 -3.09 16.45 -14.04
CA LYS A 71 -4.51 16.84 -14.19
C LYS A 71 -5.35 15.60 -14.60
N GLY A 72 -6.43 15.36 -13.88
CA GLY A 72 -7.34 14.25 -14.15
C GLY A 72 -6.87 12.89 -13.67
N LEU A 73 -5.69 12.78 -13.01
CA LEU A 73 -5.26 11.51 -12.45
C LEU A 73 -6.15 11.10 -11.27
N THR A 74 -6.61 9.87 -11.33
CA THR A 74 -7.35 9.15 -10.30
C THR A 74 -6.76 7.76 -10.14
N SER A 75 -7.09 7.06 -9.05
CA SER A 75 -6.71 5.65 -8.89
C SER A 75 -7.27 4.78 -10.04
N ALA A 76 -8.43 5.11 -10.59
CA ALA A 76 -9.03 4.36 -11.70
C ALA A 76 -8.25 4.54 -13.01
N THR A 77 -7.93 5.80 -13.39
CA THR A 77 -7.16 6.09 -14.61
C THR A 77 -5.75 5.54 -14.51
N LEU A 78 -5.12 5.60 -13.32
CA LEU A 78 -3.80 5.02 -13.10
C LEU A 78 -3.82 3.50 -13.20
N ARG A 79 -4.85 2.82 -12.68
CA ARG A 79 -5.01 1.37 -12.86
C ARG A 79 -5.15 0.98 -14.33
N GLN A 80 -5.88 1.75 -15.10
CA GLN A 80 -5.99 1.52 -16.53
C GLN A 80 -4.63 1.65 -17.21
N TYR A 81 -3.93 2.75 -16.96
CA TYR A 81 -2.59 2.99 -17.49
C TYR A 81 -1.60 1.87 -17.12
N LEU A 82 -1.53 1.47 -15.86
CA LEU A 82 -0.62 0.43 -15.39
C LEU A 82 -0.88 -0.95 -16.01
N ARG A 83 -2.13 -1.25 -16.39
CA ARG A 83 -2.45 -2.48 -17.13
C ARG A 83 -1.93 -2.48 -18.55
N ASP A 84 -1.88 -1.31 -19.17
CA ASP A 84 -1.56 -1.13 -20.58
C ASP A 84 -0.11 -0.63 -20.80
N ALA A 85 0.59 -0.21 -19.75
CA ALA A 85 1.93 0.37 -19.78
C ALA A 85 3.03 -0.61 -20.23
N HIS A 86 2.71 -1.87 -20.40
CA HIS A 86 3.66 -2.93 -20.76
C HIS A 86 4.07 -2.94 -22.24
N ASN A 87 3.57 -2.00 -23.03
CA ASN A 87 4.00 -1.77 -24.41
C ASN A 87 5.16 -0.77 -24.52
N TYR A 88 5.73 -0.33 -23.40
CA TYR A 88 6.84 0.62 -23.34
C TYR A 88 8.21 -0.08 -23.30
N PRO A 89 9.33 0.68 -23.35
CA PRO A 89 10.68 0.16 -23.58
C PRO A 89 11.02 -1.08 -22.74
N GLU A 90 11.91 -1.92 -23.22
CA GLU A 90 12.33 -3.18 -22.57
C GLU A 90 12.60 -3.05 -21.07
N ALA A 91 13.14 -1.91 -20.62
CA ALA A 91 13.39 -1.62 -19.21
C ALA A 91 12.12 -1.58 -18.36
N MET A 92 10.93 -1.42 -18.96
CA MET A 92 9.62 -1.39 -18.30
C MET A 92 8.77 -2.64 -18.55
N GLN A 93 9.33 -3.69 -19.15
CA GLN A 93 8.63 -4.94 -19.43
C GLN A 93 8.50 -5.82 -18.16
N PHE A 94 7.76 -5.35 -17.20
CA PHE A 94 7.34 -6.16 -16.05
C PHE A 94 5.83 -6.26 -16.00
N LYS A 95 5.32 -7.44 -15.67
CA LYS A 95 3.88 -7.65 -15.50
C LYS A 95 3.50 -7.39 -14.04
N LEU A 96 2.46 -6.58 -13.84
CA LEU A 96 1.78 -6.43 -12.56
C LEU A 96 0.47 -7.23 -12.60
N ASP A 97 0.18 -7.99 -11.56
CA ASP A 97 -1.13 -8.59 -11.41
C ASP A 97 -2.18 -7.55 -10.98
N ARG A 98 -3.46 -7.94 -10.99
CA ARG A 98 -4.57 -7.02 -10.67
C ARG A 98 -4.50 -6.46 -9.24
N GLY A 99 -3.98 -7.25 -8.29
CA GLY A 99 -3.77 -6.83 -6.91
C GLY A 99 -2.67 -5.78 -6.82
N GLN A 100 -1.54 -6.03 -7.45
CA GLN A 100 -0.40 -5.11 -7.51
C GLN A 100 -0.77 -3.78 -8.19
N VAL A 101 -1.52 -3.82 -9.30
CA VAL A 101 -2.03 -2.62 -9.97
C VAL A 101 -2.94 -1.81 -9.05
N ARG A 102 -3.84 -2.47 -8.31
CA ARG A 102 -4.73 -1.82 -7.34
C ARG A 102 -3.92 -1.16 -6.22
N ASP A 103 -3.03 -1.92 -5.58
CA ASP A 103 -2.25 -1.49 -4.42
C ASP A 103 -1.28 -0.35 -4.79
N LEU A 104 -0.57 -0.46 -5.92
CA LEU A 104 0.29 0.60 -6.44
C LEU A 104 -0.51 1.88 -6.75
N SER A 105 -1.67 1.75 -7.39
CA SER A 105 -2.53 2.91 -7.67
C SER A 105 -3.08 3.55 -6.40
N ALA A 106 -3.40 2.76 -5.37
CA ALA A 106 -3.81 3.27 -4.07
C ALA A 106 -2.68 4.07 -3.40
N TYR A 107 -1.46 3.60 -3.50
CA TYR A 107 -0.30 4.31 -2.97
C TYR A 107 -0.01 5.62 -3.72
N VAL A 108 0.14 5.56 -5.04
CA VAL A 108 0.54 6.73 -5.84
C VAL A 108 -0.40 7.90 -5.62
N VAL A 109 -1.72 7.68 -5.56
CA VAL A 109 -2.68 8.78 -5.35
C VAL A 109 -2.56 9.44 -3.96
N THR A 110 -1.93 8.79 -2.99
CA THR A 110 -1.65 9.41 -1.68
C THR A 110 -0.58 10.50 -1.76
N LEU A 111 0.24 10.52 -2.80
CA LEU A 111 1.25 11.54 -3.04
C LEU A 111 0.67 12.82 -3.66
N LYS A 112 -0.62 12.85 -3.93
CA LYS A 112 -1.30 14.05 -4.44
C LYS A 112 -1.39 15.12 -3.37
N ARG A 113 -1.00 16.34 -3.72
CA ARG A 113 -1.11 17.49 -2.83
C ARG A 113 -1.60 18.77 -3.54
N SER A 114 -2.30 19.61 -2.79
CA SER A 114 -2.73 20.91 -3.28
C SER A 114 -1.53 21.83 -3.53
N GLY A 115 -1.59 22.60 -4.62
CA GLY A 115 -0.54 23.57 -4.94
C GLY A 115 0.79 22.95 -5.40
N TYR A 116 0.79 21.66 -5.77
CA TYR A 116 1.97 21.01 -6.32
C TYR A 116 2.47 21.74 -7.58
N LYS A 117 3.78 21.98 -7.62
CA LYS A 117 4.47 22.47 -8.83
C LYS A 117 5.52 21.41 -9.18
N PRO A 118 5.50 20.86 -10.41
CA PRO A 118 6.53 19.91 -10.85
C PRO A 118 7.92 20.57 -10.75
N ALA A 119 8.92 19.79 -10.35
CA ALA A 119 10.31 20.18 -10.54
C ALA A 119 10.61 20.02 -12.04
N ILE A 120 10.70 21.13 -12.75
CA ILE A 120 11.09 21.19 -14.16
C ILE A 120 12.60 21.29 -14.23
#